data_a2762a600fde58bb482fe5eb961b460d
#
_entry.id   a2762a600fde58bb482fe5eb961b460d
#
_cell.length_a   1.000
_cell.length_b   1.000
_cell.length_c   1.000
_cell.angle_alpha   90.00
_cell.angle_beta   90.00
_cell.angle_gamma   90.00
#
_symmetry.space_group_name_H-M   'P 1'
#
loop_
_entity.id
_entity.type
_entity.pdbx_description
1 polymer ?
#
loop_
_entity_poly.entity_id
_entity_poly.type
_entity_poly.pdbx_seq_one_letter_code
_entity_poly.pdbx_strand_id
1 'polypeptide(L)'
;MMLAGGVGARSVVSCYYAMFYGVLALLLHQNIEHTTSKHSGIISIFDRVFVHTGKLERELSRMLHRVFESRQEADYKEFIEISAEDAARWVRMAEEFMQGIKALMKQDLSE
;
A
#
# COMPACT_ATOMS: atom_id res chain seq x y z
N MET A 1 -25.70 -4.56 -12.42
CA MET A 1 -25.27 -4.60 -11.82
C MET A 1 -24.22 -4.29 -11.60
N MET A 2 -23.62 -4.04 -11.40
CA MET A 2 -22.70 -3.81 -11.22
C MET A 2 -21.99 -4.07 -10.87
N LEU A 3 -21.66 -4.10 -11.24
CA LEU A 3 -21.12 -4.32 -10.85
C LEU A 3 -19.95 -4.78 -10.82
N ALA A 4 -19.51 -5.56 -11.65
CA ALA A 4 -18.18 -6.08 -11.54
C ALA A 4 -17.15 -5.00 -11.36
N GLY A 5 -17.20 -3.98 -12.17
CA GLY A 5 -16.31 -2.84 -12.03
C GLY A 5 -16.36 -2.20 -10.66
N GLY A 6 -17.56 -2.15 -10.08
CA GLY A 6 -17.74 -1.54 -8.78
C GLY A 6 -17.03 -2.29 -7.67
N VAL A 7 -17.19 -3.61 -7.63
CA VAL A 7 -16.61 -4.44 -6.58
C VAL A 7 -15.09 -4.50 -6.71
N GLY A 8 -14.60 -4.77 -7.92
CA GLY A 8 -13.16 -4.88 -8.15
C GLY A 8 -12.43 -3.58 -7.90
N ALA A 9 -12.98 -2.47 -8.42
CA ALA A 9 -12.37 -1.16 -8.24
C ALA A 9 -12.33 -0.77 -6.77
N ARG A 10 -13.38 -1.08 -6.02
CA ARG A 10 -13.40 -0.81 -4.58
C ARG A 10 -12.37 -1.61 -3.84
N SER A 11 -12.14 -2.86 -4.27
CA SER A 11 -11.12 -3.70 -3.65
C SER A 11 -9.73 -3.09 -3.81
N VAL A 12 -9.41 -2.59 -5.01
CA VAL A 12 -8.12 -1.94 -5.25
C VAL A 12 -7.99 -0.67 -4.41
N VAL A 13 -9.02 0.16 -4.38
CA VAL A 13 -9.00 1.40 -3.61
C VAL A 13 -8.85 1.11 -2.12
N SER A 14 -9.60 0.14 -1.60
CA SER A 14 -9.53 -0.24 -0.19
C SER A 14 -8.15 -0.78 0.18
N CYS A 15 -7.58 -1.63 -0.68
CA CYS A 15 -6.24 -2.16 -0.46
C CYS A 15 -5.20 -1.05 -0.45
N TYR A 16 -5.33 -0.12 -1.40
CA TYR A 16 -4.41 1.01 -1.47
C TYR A 16 -4.45 1.82 -0.17
N TYR A 17 -5.64 2.19 0.29
CA TYR A 17 -5.75 3.00 1.51
C TYR A 17 -5.25 2.26 2.75
N ALA A 18 -5.54 0.96 2.84
CA ALA A 18 -5.04 0.16 3.96
C ALA A 18 -3.51 0.19 4.00
N MET A 19 -2.88 -0.05 2.85
CA MET A 19 -1.43 -0.05 2.74
C MET A 19 -0.85 1.34 2.99
N PHE A 20 -1.49 2.37 2.44
CA PHE A 20 -1.03 3.74 2.60
C PHE A 20 -1.09 4.18 4.07
N TYR A 21 -2.19 3.86 4.75
CA TYR A 21 -2.30 4.19 6.17
C TYR A 21 -1.31 3.39 7.01
N GLY A 22 -1.00 2.18 6.57
CA GLY A 22 0.06 1.39 7.20
C GLY A 22 1.41 2.10 7.12
N VAL A 23 1.70 2.69 5.97
CA VAL A 23 2.93 3.47 5.79
C VAL A 23 2.94 4.68 6.71
N LEU A 24 1.82 5.41 6.77
CA LEU A 24 1.73 6.57 7.65
C LEU A 24 1.91 6.18 9.12
N ALA A 25 1.33 5.07 9.52
CA ALA A 25 1.48 4.56 10.88
C ALA A 25 2.94 4.22 11.18
N LEU A 26 3.63 3.63 10.20
CA LEU A 26 5.04 3.29 10.36
C LEU A 26 5.89 4.55 10.49
N LEU A 27 5.63 5.57 9.68
CA LEU A 27 6.36 6.83 9.77
C LEU A 27 6.16 7.47 11.14
N LEU A 28 4.93 7.44 11.63
CA LEU A 28 4.62 7.97 12.95
C LEU A 28 5.33 7.18 14.05
N HIS A 29 5.30 5.86 13.94
CA HIS A 29 5.95 4.97 14.91
C HIS A 29 7.46 5.23 15.00
N GLN A 30 8.09 5.52 13.86
CA GLN A 30 9.52 5.78 13.78
C GLN A 30 9.87 7.26 13.99
N ASN A 31 8.88 8.08 14.26
CA ASN A 31 9.07 9.54 14.45
C ASN A 31 9.71 10.21 13.23
N ILE A 32 9.31 9.77 12.06
CA ILE A 32 9.83 10.36 10.82
C ILE A 32 8.92 11.50 10.38
N GLU A 33 9.48 12.70 10.38
CA GLU A 33 8.74 13.88 9.95
C GLU A 33 8.78 13.99 8.43
N HIS A 34 7.72 14.55 7.87
CA HIS A 34 7.66 14.80 6.45
C HIS A 34 6.88 16.08 6.20
N THR A 35 7.30 16.80 5.18
CA THR A 35 6.68 18.07 4.80
C THR A 35 5.67 17.91 3.68
N THR A 36 5.66 16.75 3.03
CA THR A 36 4.76 16.50 1.92
C THR A 36 3.48 15.83 2.38
N SER A 37 2.37 16.22 1.76
CA SER A 37 1.09 15.53 1.97
C SER A 37 0.71 14.73 0.73
N LYS A 38 1.54 14.78 -0.32
CA LYS A 38 1.28 14.03 -1.55
C LYS A 38 1.58 12.56 -1.34
N HIS A 39 0.70 11.71 -1.87
CA HIS A 39 0.87 10.27 -1.75
C HIS A 39 2.17 9.79 -2.36
N SER A 40 2.53 10.31 -3.54
CA SER A 40 3.80 9.93 -4.17
C SER A 40 5.01 10.32 -3.32
N GLY A 41 4.93 11.46 -2.63
CA GLY A 41 6.00 11.89 -1.73
C GLY A 41 6.14 10.97 -0.52
N ILE A 42 5.03 10.54 0.04
CA ILE A 42 5.02 9.61 1.18
C ILE A 42 5.62 8.27 0.75
N ILE A 43 5.25 7.79 -0.43
CA ILE A 43 5.79 6.53 -0.97
C ILE A 43 7.30 6.63 -1.18
N SER A 44 7.79 7.78 -1.66
CA SER A 44 9.22 8.02 -1.81
C SER A 44 9.96 7.95 -0.48
N ILE A 45 9.37 8.52 0.56
CA ILE A 45 9.97 8.48 1.90
C ILE A 45 10.03 7.04 2.39
N PHE A 46 8.95 6.28 2.18
CA PHE A 46 8.91 4.87 2.54
C PHE A 46 10.05 4.10 1.90
N ASP A 47 10.23 4.28 0.58
CA ASP A 47 11.30 3.59 -0.15
C ASP A 47 12.68 3.99 0.37
N ARG A 48 12.90 5.27 0.55
CA ARG A 48 14.21 5.78 0.97
C ARG A 48 14.59 5.34 2.37
N VAL A 49 13.66 5.41 3.29
CA VAL A 49 13.94 5.18 4.71
C VAL A 49 13.92 3.70 5.08
N PHE A 50 13.04 2.93 4.47
CA PHE A 50 12.83 1.54 4.90
C PHE A 50 13.30 0.50 3.89
N VAL A 51 13.17 0.77 2.61
CA VAL A 51 13.51 -0.23 1.58
C VAL A 51 14.96 -0.11 1.15
N HIS A 52 15.41 1.09 0.81
CA HIS A 52 16.79 1.29 0.39
C HIS A 52 17.79 0.99 1.50
N THR A 53 17.38 1.12 2.74
CA THR A 53 18.23 0.84 3.90
C THR A 53 18.22 -0.63 4.29
N GLY A 54 17.37 -1.43 3.65
CA GLY A 54 17.28 -2.86 3.94
C GLY A 54 16.42 -3.22 5.13
N LYS A 55 15.74 -2.27 5.75
CA LYS A 55 14.83 -2.56 6.86
C LYS A 55 13.60 -3.36 6.42
N LEU A 56 13.15 -3.12 5.19
CA LEU A 56 12.05 -3.86 4.58
C LEU A 56 12.50 -4.37 3.22
N GLU A 57 11.91 -5.49 2.81
CA GLU A 57 12.23 -6.11 1.53
C GLU A 57 11.72 -5.27 0.35
N ARG A 58 12.44 -5.35 -0.76
CA ARG A 58 12.07 -4.66 -1.99
C ARG A 58 10.68 -5.03 -2.48
N GLU A 59 10.26 -6.25 -2.18
CA GLU A 59 8.95 -6.72 -2.59
C GLU A 59 7.82 -5.83 -2.04
N LEU A 60 8.00 -5.32 -0.84
CA LEU A 60 7.00 -4.42 -0.25
C LEU A 60 6.92 -3.11 -1.04
N SER A 61 8.04 -2.61 -1.51
CA SER A 61 8.04 -1.43 -2.37
C SER A 61 7.27 -1.70 -3.66
N ARG A 62 7.52 -2.86 -4.28
CA ARG A 62 6.83 -3.24 -5.51
C ARG A 62 5.33 -3.33 -5.30
N MET A 63 4.91 -3.92 -4.19
CA MET A 63 3.50 -4.03 -3.85
C MET A 63 2.85 -2.65 -3.73
N LEU A 64 3.50 -1.76 -3.00
CA LEU A 64 2.98 -0.42 -2.77
C LEU A 64 2.88 0.37 -4.07
N HIS A 65 3.92 0.32 -4.90
CA HIS A 65 3.91 1.01 -6.18
C HIS A 65 2.85 0.45 -7.12
N ARG A 66 2.69 -0.87 -7.12
CA ARG A 66 1.69 -1.50 -7.97
C ARG A 66 0.26 -1.08 -7.59
N VAL A 67 -0.04 -1.08 -6.30
CA VAL A 67 -1.39 -0.70 -5.87
C VAL A 67 -1.64 0.79 -6.11
N PHE A 68 -0.60 1.60 -5.95
CA PHE A 68 -0.71 3.04 -6.20
C PHE A 68 -1.03 3.29 -7.68
N GLU A 69 -0.31 2.62 -8.59
CA GLU A 69 -0.55 2.77 -10.03
C GLU A 69 -1.95 2.28 -10.41
N SER A 70 -2.36 1.14 -9.84
CA SER A 70 -3.68 0.59 -10.12
C SER A 70 -4.80 1.49 -9.63
N ARG A 71 -4.58 2.13 -8.49
CA ARG A 71 -5.56 3.07 -7.96
C ARG A 71 -5.67 4.30 -8.87
N GLN A 72 -4.55 4.78 -9.38
CA GLN A 72 -4.57 5.91 -10.31
C GLN A 72 -5.33 5.56 -11.59
N GLU A 73 -5.14 4.35 -12.11
CA GLU A 73 -5.90 3.90 -13.25
C GLU A 73 -7.39 3.87 -12.95
N ALA A 74 -7.76 3.40 -11.76
CA ALA A 74 -9.15 3.32 -11.37
C ALA A 74 -9.80 4.71 -11.31
N ASP A 75 -9.04 5.74 -10.96
CA ASP A 75 -9.54 7.11 -10.91
C ASP A 75 -9.79 7.68 -12.32
N TYR A 76 -9.00 7.26 -13.29
CA TYR A 76 -9.10 7.78 -14.66
C TYR A 76 -10.11 7.05 -15.53
N LYS A 77 -10.38 5.79 -15.24
CA LYS A 77 -11.28 5.00 -16.03
C LYS A 77 -12.67 4.99 -15.40
N GLU A 78 -13.67 5.31 -16.19
CA GLU A 78 -15.05 5.26 -15.73
C GLU A 78 -15.45 3.85 -15.32
N PHE A 79 -14.82 2.87 -15.95
CA PHE A 79 -15.22 1.50 -15.78
C PHE A 79 -14.02 0.58 -15.82
N ILE A 80 -13.82 -0.17 -14.76
CA ILE A 80 -12.76 -1.16 -14.67
C ILE A 80 -13.37 -2.51 -14.33
N GLU A 81 -13.04 -3.49 -15.13
CA GLU A 81 -13.43 -4.87 -14.86
C GLU A 81 -12.30 -5.56 -14.14
N ILE A 82 -12.57 -5.99 -12.92
CA ILE A 82 -11.60 -6.76 -12.14
C ILE A 82 -12.33 -8.01 -11.69
N SER A 83 -11.75 -9.17 -11.99
CA SER A 83 -12.34 -10.43 -11.60
C SER A 83 -12.27 -10.64 -10.09
N ALA A 84 -13.12 -11.52 -9.58
CA ALA A 84 -13.09 -11.89 -8.17
C ALA A 84 -11.73 -12.45 -7.79
N GLU A 85 -11.10 -13.17 -8.72
CA GLU A 85 -9.78 -13.75 -8.53
C GLU A 85 -8.72 -12.69 -8.38
N ASP A 86 -8.77 -11.65 -9.22
CA ASP A 86 -7.83 -10.53 -9.14
C ASP A 86 -8.05 -9.74 -7.85
N ALA A 87 -9.31 -9.53 -7.46
CA ALA A 87 -9.62 -8.84 -6.21
C ALA A 87 -9.03 -9.60 -5.02
N ALA A 88 -9.13 -10.92 -5.04
CA ALA A 88 -8.56 -11.74 -3.98
C ALA A 88 -7.04 -11.62 -3.93
N ARG A 89 -6.39 -11.50 -5.08
CA ARG A 89 -4.93 -11.30 -5.13
C ARG A 89 -4.53 -9.96 -4.53
N TRP A 90 -5.30 -8.91 -4.81
CA TRP A 90 -5.05 -7.59 -4.22
C TRP A 90 -5.14 -7.64 -2.70
N VAL A 91 -6.16 -8.33 -2.18
CA VAL A 91 -6.34 -8.46 -0.74
C VAL A 91 -5.18 -9.22 -0.12
N ARG A 92 -4.76 -10.34 -0.72
CA ARG A 92 -3.62 -11.10 -0.21
C ARG A 92 -2.34 -10.27 -0.20
N MET A 93 -2.13 -9.48 -1.25
CA MET A 93 -0.97 -8.60 -1.34
C MET A 93 -0.98 -7.57 -0.23
N ALA A 94 -2.14 -6.96 0.02
CA ALA A 94 -2.27 -5.98 1.09
C ALA A 94 -2.01 -6.61 2.45
N GLU A 95 -2.46 -7.83 2.66
CA GLU A 95 -2.22 -8.54 3.91
C GLU A 95 -0.74 -8.83 4.13
N GLU A 96 -0.05 -9.28 3.08
CA GLU A 96 1.39 -9.52 3.16
C GLU A 96 2.15 -8.22 3.46
N PHE A 97 1.75 -7.14 2.80
CA PHE A 97 2.36 -5.84 3.02
C PHE A 97 2.20 -5.42 4.49
N MET A 98 0.98 -5.53 5.01
CA MET A 98 0.69 -5.14 6.39
C MET A 98 1.43 -6.02 7.39
N GLN A 99 1.61 -7.30 7.08
CA GLN A 99 2.39 -8.19 7.94
C GLN A 99 3.85 -7.73 8.01
N GLY A 100 4.41 -7.31 6.89
CA GLY A 100 5.78 -6.77 6.86
C GLY A 100 5.92 -5.52 7.71
N ILE A 101 4.95 -4.61 7.59
CA ILE A 101 4.93 -3.38 8.38
C ILE A 101 4.84 -3.71 9.88
N LYS A 102 3.92 -4.58 10.23
CA LYS A 102 3.71 -4.97 11.64
C LYS A 102 4.93 -5.67 12.22
N ALA A 103 5.57 -6.50 11.44
CA ALA A 103 6.77 -7.21 11.89
C ALA A 103 7.89 -6.21 12.24
N LEU A 104 8.07 -5.20 11.40
CA LEU A 104 9.09 -4.18 11.68
C LEU A 104 8.76 -3.37 12.93
N MET A 105 7.48 -2.98 13.09
CA MET A 105 7.05 -2.24 14.27
C MET A 105 7.23 -3.04 15.54
N LYS A 106 6.94 -4.34 15.47
CA LYS A 106 7.09 -5.25 16.59
C LYS A 106 8.54 -5.44 16.98
N GLN A 107 9.42 -5.53 15.99
CA GLN A 107 10.85 -5.66 16.21
C GLN A 107 11.39 -4.46 16.97
N ASP A 108 10.96 -3.26 16.61
CA ASP A 108 11.36 -2.04 17.29
C ASP A 108 10.93 -2.04 18.75
N LEU A 109 9.74 -2.55 19.03
CA LEU A 109 9.23 -2.61 20.40
C LEU A 109 9.98 -3.63 21.26
N SER A 110 10.56 -4.64 20.62
CA SER A 110 11.30 -5.69 21.33
C SER A 110 12.69 -5.24 21.78
N GLU A 111 13.18 -4.17 21.21
CA GLU A 111 14.44 -3.61 21.59
C GLU A 111 14.28 -2.65 22.76
#